data_71c663292645aa3c992af264a3c5c8aa
#
_entry.id   71c663292645aa3c992af264a3c5c8aa
#
_cell.length_a   1.000
_cell.length_b   1.000
_cell.length_c   1.000
_cell.angle_alpha   90.00
_cell.angle_beta   90.00
_cell.angle_gamma   90.00
#
_symmetry.space_group_name_H-M   'P 1'
#
loop_
_entity.id
_entity.type
_entity.pdbx_description
1 polymer ?
#
loop_
_entity_poly.entity_id
_entity_poly.type
_entity_poly.pdbx_seq_one_letter_code
_entity_poly.pdbx_strand_id
1 'polypeptide(L)'
;MRRLAVLALLAAGCPTPAIYREVRPGLSCERATRVTYRTLVALGYKVTEVVPATPERAGVVSGTKPGPEGSTLTGRVVITCDAEGAVLKPVEDSLVPNYDFSRGFGYSFKELVKHPEVEEPWAGRGLEVLVHALSPQEATLDLGGVATLGGAVPVRLTVRNNTARAVSIDPARIDLAPAGASASGPLAGRELERALAPGAAGDRVRTQPLRAGRVAAHTTATGYLVYPPGAYREARVSIEDVETGESEGFVIPVE
;
A
#
# COMPACT_ATOMS: atom_id res chain seq x y z
N MET A 1 70.57 15.28 16.53
CA MET A 1 69.72 14.07 16.62
C MET A 1 68.26 14.49 16.38
N ARG A 2 67.77 14.23 15.17
CA ARG A 2 66.45 14.64 14.69
C ARG A 2 65.41 13.57 15.08
N ARG A 3 64.41 13.95 15.85
CA ARG A 3 63.21 13.12 16.06
C ARG A 3 62.18 13.51 15.03
N LEU A 4 62.00 12.68 14.02
CA LEU A 4 60.90 12.73 13.09
C LEU A 4 59.66 12.19 13.82
N ALA A 5 58.71 13.07 14.09
CA ALA A 5 57.37 12.67 14.51
C ALA A 5 56.58 12.27 13.27
N VAL A 6 56.31 11.00 13.14
CA VAL A 6 55.39 10.46 12.13
C VAL A 6 53.97 10.75 12.60
N LEU A 7 53.34 11.78 12.03
CA LEU A 7 51.89 11.99 12.14
C LEU A 7 51.20 10.92 11.27
N ALA A 8 50.73 9.86 11.89
CA ALA A 8 49.81 8.94 11.25
C ALA A 8 48.45 9.65 11.14
N LEU A 9 48.14 10.17 9.95
CA LEU A 9 46.76 10.56 9.61
C LEU A 9 45.90 9.31 9.61
N LEU A 10 45.16 9.10 10.68
CA LEU A 10 43.99 8.25 10.68
C LEU A 10 42.95 8.89 9.76
N ALA A 11 42.96 8.51 8.50
CA ALA A 11 41.86 8.74 7.62
C ALA A 11 40.67 7.91 8.18
N ALA A 12 39.93 8.51 9.09
CA ALA A 12 38.61 8.01 9.47
C ALA A 12 37.75 8.09 8.21
N GLY A 13 37.74 7.01 7.44
CA GLY A 13 36.80 6.84 6.34
C GLY A 13 35.42 6.95 6.93
N CYS A 14 34.73 8.06 6.65
CA CYS A 14 33.29 8.14 6.92
C CYS A 14 32.63 6.92 6.27
N PRO A 15 31.94 6.08 7.01
CA PRO A 15 31.21 4.98 6.40
C PRO A 15 30.22 5.59 5.41
N THR A 16 30.42 5.35 4.14
CA THR A 16 29.44 5.69 3.12
C THR A 16 28.13 5.02 3.51
N PRO A 17 27.01 5.77 3.58
CA PRO A 17 25.71 5.18 3.90
C PRO A 17 25.47 4.01 2.95
N ALA A 18 25.12 2.85 3.51
CA ALA A 18 24.88 1.66 2.74
C ALA A 18 23.70 1.92 1.78
N ILE A 19 24.00 2.07 0.50
CA ILE A 19 23.00 2.15 -0.54
C ILE A 19 22.39 0.75 -0.67
N TYR A 20 21.18 0.58 -0.21
CA TYR A 20 20.44 -0.64 -0.43
C TYR A 20 20.01 -0.66 -1.90
N ARG A 21 20.57 -1.57 -2.66
CA ARG A 21 20.22 -1.78 -4.07
C ARG A 21 19.62 -3.16 -4.19
N GLU A 22 18.34 -3.22 -4.52
CA GLU A 22 17.67 -4.47 -4.88
C GLU A 22 17.51 -4.49 -6.40
N VAL A 23 18.35 -5.26 -7.05
CA VAL A 23 18.24 -5.51 -8.50
C VAL A 23 17.58 -6.87 -8.67
N ARG A 24 16.26 -6.86 -8.86
CA ARG A 24 15.52 -8.08 -9.22
C ARG A 24 14.77 -7.85 -10.52
N PRO A 25 14.95 -8.73 -11.51
CA PRO A 25 14.10 -8.74 -12.69
C PRO A 25 12.63 -8.80 -12.26
N GLY A 26 11.83 -7.83 -12.68
CA GLY A 26 10.40 -7.79 -12.38
C GLY A 26 9.98 -6.91 -11.20
N LEU A 27 10.90 -6.29 -10.45
CA LEU A 27 10.52 -5.30 -9.45
C LEU A 27 10.24 -3.95 -10.12
N SER A 28 8.96 -3.68 -10.40
CA SER A 28 8.53 -2.39 -10.96
C SER A 28 8.67 -1.25 -9.95
N CYS A 29 8.74 -0.01 -10.44
CA CYS A 29 8.75 1.20 -9.61
C CYS A 29 7.55 1.26 -8.65
N GLU A 30 6.38 0.94 -9.17
CA GLU A 30 5.14 0.89 -8.40
C GLU A 30 5.23 -0.12 -7.26
N ARG A 31 5.68 -1.34 -7.56
CA ARG A 31 5.85 -2.38 -6.55
C ARG A 31 6.92 -2.01 -5.53
N ALA A 32 8.06 -1.44 -5.95
CA ALA A 32 9.10 -0.95 -5.06
C ALA A 32 8.57 0.11 -4.09
N THR A 33 7.74 1.05 -4.60
CA THR A 33 7.12 2.09 -3.77
C THR A 33 6.15 1.47 -2.76
N ARG A 34 5.32 0.53 -3.18
CA ARG A 34 4.34 -0.16 -2.33
C ARG A 34 5.00 -0.98 -1.23
N VAL A 35 6.03 -1.78 -1.58
CA VAL A 35 6.79 -2.56 -0.59
C VAL A 35 7.51 -1.63 0.38
N THR A 36 8.05 -0.50 -0.09
CA THR A 36 8.68 0.50 0.79
C THR A 36 7.68 1.07 1.80
N TYR A 37 6.46 1.41 1.37
CA TYR A 37 5.39 1.84 2.25
C TYR A 37 5.13 0.78 3.35
N ARG A 38 4.89 -0.46 2.94
CA ARG A 38 4.63 -1.57 3.89
C ARG A 38 5.80 -1.82 4.82
N THR A 39 7.02 -1.66 4.34
CA THR A 39 8.23 -1.80 5.16
C THR A 39 8.28 -0.74 6.26
N LEU A 40 7.99 0.52 5.94
CA LEU A 40 7.93 1.59 6.95
C LEU A 40 6.85 1.31 8.00
N VAL A 41 5.66 0.89 7.57
CA VAL A 41 4.57 0.50 8.49
C VAL A 41 5.01 -0.66 9.39
N ALA A 42 5.62 -1.71 8.84
CA ALA A 42 6.12 -2.85 9.60
C ALA A 42 7.22 -2.47 10.62
N LEU A 43 7.99 -1.43 10.34
CA LEU A 43 8.99 -0.86 11.26
C LEU A 43 8.38 0.11 12.30
N GLY A 44 7.06 0.25 12.33
CA GLY A 44 6.33 1.09 13.27
C GLY A 44 6.29 2.58 12.91
N TYR A 45 6.62 2.95 11.66
CA TYR A 45 6.49 4.33 11.22
C TYR A 45 5.04 4.62 10.78
N LYS A 46 4.53 5.76 11.22
CA LYS A 46 3.34 6.37 10.62
C LYS A 46 3.77 7.08 9.36
N VAL A 47 3.38 6.56 8.21
CA VAL A 47 3.73 7.16 6.91
C VAL A 47 3.01 8.49 6.75
N THR A 48 3.75 9.54 6.39
CA THR A 48 3.29 10.93 6.27
C THR A 48 3.37 11.46 4.85
N GLU A 49 4.25 10.87 4.03
CA GLU A 49 4.45 11.29 2.64
C GLU A 49 4.66 10.06 1.75
N VAL A 50 4.00 10.07 0.60
CA VAL A 50 4.20 9.08 -0.47
C VAL A 50 4.19 9.80 -1.81
N VAL A 51 5.31 9.72 -2.50
CA VAL A 51 5.46 10.13 -3.90
C VAL A 51 5.84 8.87 -4.68
N PRO A 52 4.97 8.34 -5.54
CA PRO A 52 5.28 7.15 -6.32
C PRO A 52 6.48 7.36 -7.24
N ALA A 53 7.35 6.35 -7.33
CA ALA A 53 8.44 6.33 -8.28
C ALA A 53 7.93 6.00 -9.69
N THR A 54 8.51 6.65 -10.69
CA THR A 54 8.36 6.31 -12.11
C THR A 54 9.75 6.21 -12.75
N PRO A 55 9.88 5.64 -13.96
CA PRO A 55 11.17 5.61 -14.64
C PRO A 55 11.80 7.01 -14.83
N GLU A 56 10.97 8.06 -14.93
CA GLU A 56 11.39 9.44 -15.18
C GLU A 56 11.55 10.26 -13.90
N ARG A 57 11.00 9.77 -12.79
CA ARG A 57 10.97 10.54 -11.54
C ARG A 57 11.20 9.67 -10.32
N ALA A 58 12.13 10.10 -9.48
CA ALA A 58 12.32 9.47 -8.18
C ALA A 58 11.06 9.57 -7.31
N GLY A 59 10.74 8.47 -6.64
CA GLY A 59 9.71 8.41 -5.62
C GLY A 59 10.28 8.65 -4.23
N VAL A 60 9.40 8.97 -3.29
CA VAL A 60 9.74 9.14 -1.88
C VAL A 60 8.66 8.51 -1.02
N VAL A 61 9.08 7.77 0.01
CA VAL A 61 8.20 7.36 1.10
C VAL A 61 8.84 7.79 2.40
N SER A 62 8.12 8.58 3.20
CA SER A 62 8.59 9.02 4.51
C SER A 62 7.54 8.86 5.59
N GLY A 63 8.01 8.70 6.83
CA GLY A 63 7.15 8.53 7.98
C GLY A 63 7.86 8.86 9.27
N THR A 64 7.11 8.93 10.35
CA THR A 64 7.62 9.25 11.68
C THR A 64 7.19 8.18 12.69
N LYS A 65 7.99 7.98 13.73
CA LYS A 65 7.63 7.16 14.88
C LYS A 65 8.17 7.78 16.18
N PRO A 66 7.57 7.46 17.32
CA PRO A 66 8.12 7.86 18.61
C PRO A 66 9.54 7.30 18.79
N GLY A 67 10.44 8.13 19.23
CA GLY A 67 11.82 7.79 19.58
C GLY A 67 12.03 7.79 21.10
N PRO A 68 13.27 7.50 21.53
CA PRO A 68 13.65 7.60 22.93
C PRO A 68 13.44 9.02 23.49
N GLU A 69 13.19 9.13 24.79
CA GLU A 69 13.07 10.40 25.51
C GLU A 69 12.06 11.40 24.93
N GLY A 70 11.00 10.90 24.25
CA GLY A 70 9.98 11.75 23.63
C GLY A 70 10.40 12.39 22.30
N SER A 71 11.56 11.99 21.74
CA SER A 71 11.98 12.40 20.41
C SER A 71 11.09 11.80 19.32
N THR A 72 11.18 12.37 18.11
CA THR A 72 10.53 11.80 16.92
C THR A 72 11.61 11.31 15.96
N LEU A 73 11.55 10.05 15.61
CA LEU A 73 12.40 9.47 14.58
C LEU A 73 11.71 9.63 13.22
N THR A 74 12.45 10.08 12.23
CA THR A 74 11.99 10.19 10.84
C THR A 74 12.69 9.13 9.99
N GLY A 75 11.91 8.36 9.25
CA GLY A 75 12.41 7.44 8.25
C GLY A 75 12.00 7.93 6.87
N ARG A 76 12.95 8.04 5.95
CA ARG A 76 12.70 8.44 4.57
C ARG A 76 13.45 7.52 3.62
N VAL A 77 12.79 7.12 2.54
CA VAL A 77 13.38 6.28 1.49
C VAL A 77 13.13 6.92 0.15
N VAL A 78 14.21 7.16 -0.59
CA VAL A 78 14.17 7.62 -1.97
C VAL A 78 14.25 6.40 -2.89
N ILE A 79 13.38 6.34 -3.87
CA ILE A 79 13.26 5.23 -4.81
C ILE A 79 13.55 5.77 -6.21
N THR A 80 14.55 5.23 -6.86
CA THR A 80 14.83 5.50 -8.28
C THR A 80 14.73 4.21 -9.06
N CYS A 81 14.26 4.29 -10.30
CA CYS A 81 14.11 3.13 -11.16
C CYS A 81 15.01 3.28 -12.38
N ASP A 82 15.59 2.17 -12.79
CA ASP A 82 16.37 2.05 -14.02
C ASP A 82 15.97 0.79 -14.79
N ALA A 83 16.68 0.50 -15.88
CA ALA A 83 16.42 -0.68 -16.70
C ALA A 83 16.67 -2.02 -15.96
N GLU A 84 17.42 -1.99 -14.87
CA GLU A 84 17.76 -3.17 -14.07
C GLU A 84 16.78 -3.39 -12.92
N GLY A 85 15.99 -2.37 -12.57
CA GLY A 85 14.98 -2.45 -11.50
C GLY A 85 14.89 -1.20 -10.65
N ALA A 86 14.57 -1.38 -9.36
CA ALA A 86 14.45 -0.27 -8.42
C ALA A 86 15.66 -0.19 -7.48
N VAL A 87 16.17 1.02 -7.30
CA VAL A 87 17.20 1.36 -6.33
C VAL A 87 16.56 2.11 -5.17
N LEU A 88 16.70 1.58 -3.97
CA LEU A 88 16.16 2.18 -2.75
C LEU A 88 17.30 2.75 -1.91
N LYS A 89 17.15 4.01 -1.54
CA LYS A 89 18.11 4.71 -0.70
C LYS A 89 17.41 5.20 0.57
N PRO A 90 17.56 4.49 1.69
CA PRO A 90 17.18 5.03 2.99
C PRO A 90 18.00 6.29 3.28
N VAL A 91 17.30 7.35 3.68
CA VAL A 91 17.90 8.64 4.03
C VAL A 91 17.58 8.91 5.49
N GLU A 92 18.57 9.21 6.26
CA GLU A 92 18.42 9.59 7.67
C GLU A 92 18.53 11.11 7.78
N ASP A 93 17.43 11.75 8.14
CA ASP A 93 17.37 13.19 8.36
C ASP A 93 17.68 13.58 9.82
N SER A 94 18.18 12.64 10.62
CA SER A 94 18.49 12.91 12.03
C SER A 94 19.96 13.29 12.21
N LEU A 95 20.22 14.26 13.10
CA LEU A 95 21.57 14.65 13.53
C LEU A 95 22.33 13.49 14.21
N VAL A 96 21.61 12.47 14.66
CA VAL A 96 22.19 11.23 15.20
C VAL A 96 21.96 10.13 14.16
N PRO A 97 23.02 9.56 13.58
CA PRO A 97 22.87 8.47 12.62
C PRO A 97 22.09 7.32 13.23
N ASN A 98 20.92 7.04 12.68
CA ASN A 98 20.13 5.88 13.08
C ASN A 98 20.53 4.69 12.18
N TYR A 99 21.70 4.13 12.41
CA TYR A 99 22.19 2.96 11.68
C TYR A 99 21.19 1.80 11.69
N ASP A 100 20.31 1.76 12.70
CA ASP A 100 19.28 0.75 12.83
C ASP A 100 18.17 0.92 11.79
N PHE A 101 17.88 2.15 11.33
CA PHE A 101 16.87 2.37 10.30
C PHE A 101 17.26 1.74 8.97
N SER A 102 18.40 2.11 8.40
CA SER A 102 18.84 1.59 7.10
C SER A 102 19.01 0.08 7.12
N ARG A 103 19.54 -0.48 8.22
CA ARG A 103 19.69 -1.93 8.40
C ARG A 103 18.36 -2.63 8.56
N GLY A 104 17.50 -2.13 9.45
CA GLY A 104 16.16 -2.66 9.69
C GLY A 104 15.29 -2.59 8.44
N PHE A 105 15.35 -1.45 7.72
CA PHE A 105 14.67 -1.28 6.45
C PHE A 105 15.12 -2.33 5.42
N GLY A 106 16.43 -2.46 5.21
CA GLY A 106 16.96 -3.41 4.23
C GLY A 106 16.56 -4.86 4.51
N TYR A 107 16.56 -5.26 5.79
CA TYR A 107 16.14 -6.60 6.18
C TYR A 107 14.63 -6.81 5.95
N SER A 108 13.79 -5.92 6.47
CA SER A 108 12.34 -6.02 6.34
C SER A 108 11.86 -5.91 4.90
N PHE A 109 12.49 -5.04 4.11
CA PHE A 109 12.19 -4.92 2.68
C PHE A 109 12.48 -6.22 1.92
N LYS A 110 13.63 -6.84 2.18
CA LYS A 110 14.00 -8.13 1.56
C LYS A 110 13.02 -9.23 1.87
N GLU A 111 12.54 -9.29 3.10
CA GLU A 111 11.54 -10.28 3.48
C GLU A 111 10.20 -10.01 2.80
N LEU A 112 9.70 -8.76 2.84
CA LEU A 112 8.43 -8.40 2.21
C LEU A 112 8.44 -8.59 0.69
N VAL A 113 9.56 -8.35 0.02
CA VAL A 113 9.67 -8.59 -1.44
C VAL A 113 9.62 -10.08 -1.79
N LYS A 114 10.14 -10.95 -0.93
CA LYS A 114 10.09 -12.41 -1.16
C LYS A 114 8.69 -12.99 -0.95
N HIS A 115 7.89 -12.34 -0.15
CA HIS A 115 6.60 -12.80 0.31
C HIS A 115 5.48 -11.89 -0.22
N PRO A 116 5.09 -12.01 -1.51
CA PRO A 116 4.00 -11.22 -2.07
C PRO A 116 2.67 -11.44 -1.32
N GLU A 117 2.52 -12.57 -0.62
CA GLU A 117 1.41 -12.84 0.29
C GLU A 117 1.38 -11.91 1.52
N VAL A 118 2.50 -11.28 1.87
CA VAL A 118 2.55 -10.27 2.95
C VAL A 118 2.09 -8.91 2.44
N GLU A 119 2.18 -8.65 1.14
CA GLU A 119 1.46 -7.55 0.50
C GLU A 119 -0.06 -7.81 0.50
N GLU A 120 -0.43 -9.09 0.64
CA GLU A 120 -1.79 -9.60 0.73
C GLU A 120 -1.87 -10.63 1.87
N PRO A 121 -2.00 -10.19 3.14
CA PRO A 121 -1.86 -11.05 4.33
C PRO A 121 -2.93 -12.16 4.47
N TRP A 122 -3.82 -12.30 3.51
CA TRP A 122 -5.00 -13.15 3.59
C TRP A 122 -4.98 -14.30 2.57
N ALA A 123 -3.78 -14.75 2.14
CA ALA A 123 -3.67 -15.95 1.31
C ALA A 123 -4.13 -17.19 2.09
N GLY A 124 -5.41 -17.37 2.19
CA GLY A 124 -6.10 -18.44 2.86
C GLY A 124 -6.63 -19.52 1.92
N ARG A 125 -7.42 -20.41 2.45
CA ARG A 125 -8.08 -21.49 1.71
C ARG A 125 -9.55 -21.12 1.52
N GLY A 126 -10.06 -21.28 0.30
CA GLY A 126 -11.47 -21.05 0.00
C GLY A 126 -11.73 -19.69 -0.67
N LEU A 127 -12.84 -19.06 -0.29
CA LEU A 127 -13.22 -17.75 -0.78
C LEU A 127 -12.72 -16.67 0.19
N GLU A 128 -11.94 -15.73 -0.32
CA GLU A 128 -11.39 -14.62 0.44
C GLU A 128 -11.91 -13.30 -0.10
N VAL A 129 -12.34 -12.44 0.79
CA VAL A 129 -12.80 -11.10 0.46
C VAL A 129 -12.03 -10.09 1.30
N LEU A 130 -11.39 -9.14 0.64
CA LEU A 130 -10.62 -8.07 1.27
C LEU A 130 -11.30 -6.75 0.95
N VAL A 131 -11.52 -5.96 1.96
CA VAL A 131 -12.11 -4.62 1.84
C VAL A 131 -11.17 -3.62 2.48
N HIS A 132 -10.54 -2.80 1.67
CA HIS A 132 -9.53 -1.85 2.12
C HIS A 132 -9.94 -0.42 1.77
N ALA A 133 -10.25 0.38 2.80
CA ALA A 133 -10.52 1.80 2.65
C ALA A 133 -9.20 2.55 2.51
N LEU A 134 -8.98 3.15 1.34
CA LEU A 134 -7.71 3.80 1.05
C LEU A 134 -7.57 5.11 1.84
N SER A 135 -6.55 5.19 2.67
CA SER A 135 -6.09 6.45 3.21
C SER A 135 -5.57 7.38 2.08
N PRO A 136 -5.42 8.70 2.32
CA PRO A 136 -4.84 9.60 1.32
C PRO A 136 -3.48 9.16 0.79
N GLN A 137 -2.64 8.57 1.65
CA GLN A 137 -1.33 8.06 1.29
C GLN A 137 -1.44 6.81 0.40
N GLU A 138 -2.34 5.90 0.75
CA GLU A 138 -2.60 4.69 -0.04
C GLU A 138 -3.28 5.01 -1.36
N ALA A 139 -4.19 5.98 -1.40
CA ALA A 139 -4.75 6.48 -2.65
C ALA A 139 -3.66 7.05 -3.56
N THR A 140 -2.66 7.73 -2.99
CA THR A 140 -1.50 8.20 -3.76
C THR A 140 -0.68 7.04 -4.34
N LEU A 141 -0.50 5.96 -3.58
CA LEU A 141 0.20 4.75 -4.03
C LEU A 141 -0.57 4.00 -5.11
N ASP A 142 -1.83 3.72 -4.81
CA ASP A 142 -2.65 2.84 -5.64
C ASP A 142 -3.22 3.55 -6.88
N LEU A 143 -3.56 4.82 -6.74
CA LEU A 143 -4.27 5.60 -7.77
C LEU A 143 -3.43 6.71 -8.38
N GLY A 144 -2.27 7.02 -7.79
CA GLY A 144 -1.39 8.09 -8.27
C GLY A 144 -1.77 9.49 -7.78
N GLY A 145 -2.65 9.62 -6.79
CA GLY A 145 -3.06 10.91 -6.24
C GLY A 145 -4.40 10.87 -5.52
N VAL A 146 -4.98 12.05 -5.29
CA VAL A 146 -6.32 12.21 -4.71
C VAL A 146 -7.37 11.77 -5.72
N ALA A 147 -8.12 10.72 -5.39
CA ALA A 147 -9.13 10.14 -6.28
C ALA A 147 -10.54 10.68 -6.04
N THR A 148 -10.81 11.21 -4.85
CA THR A 148 -12.17 11.60 -4.42
C THR A 148 -12.19 13.00 -3.83
N LEU A 149 -13.36 13.64 -3.89
CA LEU A 149 -13.68 14.95 -3.34
C LEU A 149 -14.69 14.82 -2.20
N GLY A 150 -14.83 15.88 -1.41
CA GLY A 150 -15.87 15.96 -0.38
C GLY A 150 -15.75 14.92 0.75
N GLY A 151 -14.57 14.33 0.93
CA GLY A 151 -14.34 13.30 1.95
C GLY A 151 -14.88 11.91 1.59
N ALA A 152 -15.36 11.70 0.36
CA ALA A 152 -15.76 10.37 -0.11
C ALA A 152 -14.58 9.40 -0.04
N VAL A 153 -14.85 8.15 0.33
CA VAL A 153 -13.83 7.15 0.65
C VAL A 153 -13.67 6.18 -0.52
N PRO A 154 -12.52 6.16 -1.19
CA PRO A 154 -12.20 5.14 -2.18
C PRO A 154 -11.83 3.84 -1.46
N VAL A 155 -12.43 2.75 -1.90
CA VAL A 155 -12.25 1.41 -1.31
C VAL A 155 -11.78 0.46 -2.39
N ARG A 156 -10.68 -0.22 -2.14
CA ARG A 156 -10.24 -1.34 -2.95
C ARG A 156 -10.86 -2.62 -2.40
N LEU A 157 -11.56 -3.34 -3.26
CA LEU A 157 -12.10 -4.63 -2.94
C LEU A 157 -11.43 -5.70 -3.78
N THR A 158 -11.01 -6.77 -3.13
CA THR A 158 -10.42 -7.94 -3.78
C THR A 158 -11.18 -9.18 -3.37
N VAL A 159 -11.67 -9.92 -4.36
CA VAL A 159 -12.29 -11.23 -4.17
C VAL A 159 -11.36 -12.27 -4.77
N ARG A 160 -10.80 -13.11 -3.93
CA ARG A 160 -9.97 -14.24 -4.36
C ARG A 160 -10.78 -15.52 -4.21
N ASN A 161 -11.04 -16.14 -5.33
CA ASN A 161 -11.77 -17.40 -5.37
C ASN A 161 -10.78 -18.57 -5.49
N ASN A 162 -10.43 -19.16 -4.35
CA ASN A 162 -9.54 -20.34 -4.32
C ASN A 162 -10.37 -21.65 -4.37
N THR A 163 -11.70 -21.56 -4.54
CA THR A 163 -12.56 -22.74 -4.66
C THR A 163 -12.54 -23.33 -6.07
N ALA A 164 -13.06 -24.53 -6.20
CA ALA A 164 -13.22 -25.20 -7.51
C ALA A 164 -14.46 -24.70 -8.29
N ARG A 165 -15.31 -23.84 -7.69
CA ARG A 165 -16.53 -23.32 -8.29
C ARG A 165 -16.42 -21.85 -8.59
N ALA A 166 -17.22 -21.38 -9.53
CA ALA A 166 -17.31 -19.97 -9.82
C ALA A 166 -18.29 -19.27 -8.88
N VAL A 167 -17.96 -18.06 -8.48
CA VAL A 167 -18.82 -17.21 -7.67
C VAL A 167 -19.23 -15.95 -8.42
N SER A 168 -20.35 -15.36 -8.04
CA SER A 168 -20.83 -14.08 -8.56
C SER A 168 -20.74 -13.02 -7.49
N ILE A 169 -20.27 -11.85 -7.88
CA ILE A 169 -20.21 -10.67 -7.02
C ILE A 169 -21.07 -9.55 -7.61
N ASP A 170 -21.80 -8.86 -6.76
CA ASP A 170 -22.54 -7.66 -7.10
C ASP A 170 -22.10 -6.51 -6.20
N PRO A 171 -21.39 -5.49 -6.75
CA PRO A 171 -20.97 -4.32 -5.99
C PRO A 171 -22.09 -3.59 -5.25
N ALA A 172 -23.31 -3.60 -5.79
CA ALA A 172 -24.47 -2.98 -5.16
C ALA A 172 -24.91 -3.68 -3.85
N ARG A 173 -24.40 -4.88 -3.60
CA ARG A 173 -24.67 -5.68 -2.39
C ARG A 173 -23.50 -5.66 -1.40
N ILE A 174 -22.63 -4.65 -1.53
CA ILE A 174 -21.48 -4.46 -0.64
C ILE A 174 -21.73 -3.19 0.15
N ASP A 175 -22.05 -3.36 1.42
CA ASP A 175 -22.33 -2.24 2.31
C ASP A 175 -21.19 -2.04 3.31
N LEU A 176 -20.81 -0.77 3.55
CA LEU A 176 -19.87 -0.43 4.59
C LEU A 176 -20.58 0.21 5.79
N ALA A 177 -20.25 -0.25 6.98
CA ALA A 177 -20.81 0.24 8.22
C ALA A 177 -19.77 0.99 9.05
N PRO A 178 -20.04 2.26 9.42
CA PRO A 178 -19.29 2.95 10.49
C PRO A 178 -19.63 2.33 11.84
N ALA A 179 -18.77 2.55 12.84
CA ALA A 179 -19.07 2.10 14.19
C ALA A 179 -20.36 2.75 14.73
N GLY A 180 -21.39 1.93 15.01
CA GLY A 180 -22.65 2.38 15.62
C GLY A 180 -23.58 3.18 14.71
N ALA A 181 -23.38 3.17 13.40
CA ALA A 181 -24.27 3.82 12.43
C ALA A 181 -24.78 2.85 11.35
N SER A 182 -25.73 3.33 10.56
CA SER A 182 -26.30 2.55 9.45
C SER A 182 -25.26 2.29 8.37
N ALA A 183 -25.33 1.11 7.77
CA ALA A 183 -24.49 0.77 6.63
C ALA A 183 -24.87 1.60 5.40
N SER A 184 -23.89 1.86 4.55
CA SER A 184 -24.03 2.61 3.30
C SER A 184 -23.52 1.77 2.14
N GLY A 185 -24.28 1.76 1.04
CA GLY A 185 -23.83 1.22 -0.23
C GLY A 185 -22.85 2.14 -0.97
N PRO A 186 -22.23 1.64 -2.04
CA PRO A 186 -21.33 2.44 -2.85
C PRO A 186 -22.06 3.55 -3.62
N LEU A 187 -21.39 4.66 -3.83
CA LEU A 187 -21.88 5.74 -4.67
C LEU A 187 -22.01 5.27 -6.12
N ALA A 188 -23.07 5.69 -6.79
CA ALA A 188 -23.34 5.30 -8.17
C ALA A 188 -23.82 6.50 -9.01
N GLY A 189 -23.71 6.37 -10.33
CA GLY A 189 -24.23 7.36 -11.28
C GLY A 189 -23.73 8.78 -10.99
N ARG A 190 -24.65 9.75 -10.89
CA ARG A 190 -24.29 11.17 -10.71
C ARG A 190 -23.60 11.48 -9.37
N GLU A 191 -23.85 10.69 -8.35
CA GLU A 191 -23.21 10.87 -7.03
C GLU A 191 -21.75 10.46 -7.10
N LEU A 192 -21.47 9.33 -7.74
CA LEU A 192 -20.10 8.88 -8.00
C LEU A 192 -19.33 9.93 -8.81
N GLU A 193 -19.91 10.43 -9.92
CA GLU A 193 -19.23 11.42 -10.76
C GLU A 193 -18.91 12.72 -10.02
N ARG A 194 -19.78 13.16 -9.10
CA ARG A 194 -19.52 14.34 -8.26
C ARG A 194 -18.48 14.10 -7.19
N ALA A 195 -18.35 12.86 -6.72
CA ALA A 195 -17.39 12.49 -5.69
C ALA A 195 -15.99 12.22 -6.25
N LEU A 196 -15.84 11.95 -7.55
CA LEU A 196 -14.54 11.69 -8.14
C LEU A 196 -13.78 12.99 -8.43
N ALA A 197 -12.50 13.01 -8.04
CA ALA A 197 -11.60 14.11 -8.38
C ALA A 197 -11.28 14.10 -9.89
N PRO A 198 -11.12 15.26 -10.52
CA PRO A 198 -10.58 15.34 -11.88
C PRO A 198 -9.12 14.87 -11.89
N GLY A 199 -8.70 14.22 -12.99
CA GLY A 199 -7.33 13.77 -13.21
C GLY A 199 -7.13 12.26 -13.07
N ALA A 200 -5.88 11.84 -13.21
CA ALA A 200 -5.51 10.43 -13.39
C ALA A 200 -6.00 9.49 -12.28
N ALA A 201 -6.01 9.94 -11.03
CA ALA A 201 -6.47 9.12 -9.91
C ALA A 201 -7.98 8.85 -9.97
N GLY A 202 -8.81 9.87 -10.22
CA GLY A 202 -10.24 9.70 -10.42
C GLY A 202 -10.55 8.88 -11.68
N ASP A 203 -9.80 9.08 -12.76
CA ASP A 203 -9.94 8.30 -13.98
C ASP A 203 -9.60 6.82 -13.75
N ARG A 204 -8.62 6.52 -12.90
CA ARG A 204 -8.27 5.15 -12.54
C ARG A 204 -9.43 4.45 -11.82
N VAL A 205 -10.11 5.12 -10.90
CA VAL A 205 -11.32 4.59 -10.26
C VAL A 205 -12.43 4.33 -11.28
N ARG A 206 -12.63 5.24 -12.25
CA ARG A 206 -13.62 5.07 -13.34
C ARG A 206 -13.29 3.89 -14.26
N THR A 207 -12.02 3.67 -14.55
CA THR A 207 -11.58 2.65 -15.51
C THR A 207 -11.39 1.27 -14.88
N GLN A 208 -11.19 1.22 -13.56
CA GLN A 208 -10.99 -0.02 -12.81
C GLN A 208 -12.05 -0.19 -11.69
N PRO A 209 -13.35 0.04 -11.97
CA PRO A 209 -14.36 -0.22 -10.96
C PRO A 209 -14.47 -1.71 -10.71
N LEU A 210 -14.82 -2.08 -9.47
CA LEU A 210 -15.29 -3.44 -9.25
C LEU A 210 -16.59 -3.61 -10.02
N ARG A 211 -16.65 -4.59 -10.91
CA ARG A 211 -17.81 -4.86 -11.76
C ARG A 211 -18.59 -6.04 -11.21
N ALA A 212 -19.92 -5.94 -11.33
CA ALA A 212 -20.77 -7.11 -11.14
C ALA A 212 -20.38 -8.20 -12.14
N GLY A 213 -20.29 -9.42 -11.67
CA GLY A 213 -20.01 -10.54 -12.56
C GLY A 213 -19.41 -11.76 -11.88
N ARG A 214 -19.03 -12.70 -12.73
CA ARG A 214 -18.49 -13.99 -12.34
C ARG A 214 -16.99 -13.90 -12.04
N VAL A 215 -16.60 -14.45 -10.89
CA VAL A 215 -15.19 -14.72 -10.53
C VAL A 215 -14.98 -16.23 -10.68
N ALA A 216 -14.22 -16.63 -11.69
CA ALA A 216 -14.00 -18.05 -11.97
C ALA A 216 -13.23 -18.75 -10.85
N ALA A 217 -13.29 -20.09 -10.83
CA ALA A 217 -12.48 -20.90 -9.94
C ALA A 217 -10.98 -20.54 -10.06
N HIS A 218 -10.31 -20.46 -8.93
CA HIS A 218 -8.86 -20.16 -8.84
C HIS A 218 -8.45 -18.82 -9.49
N THR A 219 -9.36 -17.83 -9.51
CA THR A 219 -9.07 -16.49 -10.03
C THR A 219 -9.36 -15.41 -8.98
N THR A 220 -8.86 -14.21 -9.26
CA THR A 220 -9.05 -13.03 -8.41
C THR A 220 -9.73 -11.93 -9.20
N ALA A 221 -10.73 -11.29 -8.60
CA ALA A 221 -11.31 -10.04 -9.07
C ALA A 221 -10.93 -8.91 -8.12
N THR A 222 -10.43 -7.81 -8.67
CA THR A 222 -10.09 -6.62 -7.89
C THR A 222 -10.66 -5.39 -8.59
N GLY A 223 -11.15 -4.44 -7.82
CA GLY A 223 -11.62 -3.17 -8.35
C GLY A 223 -11.88 -2.16 -7.25
N TYR A 224 -12.24 -0.95 -7.67
CA TYR A 224 -12.50 0.16 -6.77
C TYR A 224 -14.00 0.44 -6.66
N LEU A 225 -14.42 0.81 -5.46
CA LEU A 225 -15.73 1.37 -5.15
C LEU A 225 -15.51 2.68 -4.41
N VAL A 226 -16.49 3.56 -4.43
CA VAL A 226 -16.45 4.83 -3.68
C VAL A 226 -17.66 4.88 -2.77
N TYR A 227 -17.42 5.24 -1.53
CA TYR A 227 -18.46 5.35 -0.52
C TYR A 227 -18.62 6.80 -0.04
N PRO A 228 -19.77 7.14 0.58
CA PRO A 228 -19.93 8.43 1.23
C PRO A 228 -18.82 8.71 2.26
N PRO A 229 -18.64 9.97 2.71
CA PRO A 229 -17.73 10.28 3.80
C PRO A 229 -18.07 9.48 5.06
N GLY A 230 -17.06 8.82 5.65
CA GLY A 230 -17.26 8.02 6.86
C GLY A 230 -15.99 7.33 7.34
N ALA A 231 -16.00 6.93 8.62
CA ALA A 231 -14.98 6.08 9.21
C ALA A 231 -15.54 4.66 9.31
N TYR A 232 -15.35 3.90 8.27
CA TYR A 232 -15.88 2.55 8.14
C TYR A 232 -15.04 1.55 8.94
N ARG A 233 -15.70 0.55 9.56
CA ARG A 233 -15.04 -0.52 10.32
C ARG A 233 -15.41 -1.91 9.85
N GLU A 234 -16.59 -2.05 9.27
CA GLU A 234 -17.12 -3.32 8.82
C GLU A 234 -17.65 -3.21 7.41
N ALA A 235 -17.43 -4.25 6.62
CA ALA A 235 -18.03 -4.46 5.33
C ALA A 235 -18.96 -5.67 5.40
N ARG A 236 -20.15 -5.55 4.81
CA ARG A 236 -21.09 -6.64 4.57
C ARG A 236 -21.07 -6.96 3.10
N VAL A 237 -20.59 -8.14 2.76
CA VAL A 237 -20.43 -8.58 1.38
C VAL A 237 -21.25 -9.84 1.19
N SER A 238 -22.08 -9.88 0.16
CA SER A 238 -22.83 -11.08 -0.23
C SER A 238 -22.27 -11.59 -1.56
N ILE A 239 -21.89 -12.85 -1.58
CA ILE A 239 -21.36 -13.55 -2.76
C ILE A 239 -22.25 -14.76 -3.03
N GLU A 240 -22.54 -15.01 -4.29
CA GLU A 240 -23.41 -16.09 -4.74
C GLU A 240 -22.61 -17.17 -5.47
N ASP A 241 -22.80 -18.43 -5.11
CA ASP A 241 -22.30 -19.57 -5.87
C ASP A 241 -23.10 -19.67 -7.19
N VAL A 242 -22.41 -19.59 -8.31
CA VAL A 242 -23.05 -19.56 -9.64
C VAL A 242 -23.74 -20.89 -10.00
N GLU A 243 -23.29 -22.01 -9.42
CA GLU A 243 -23.83 -23.34 -9.72
C GLU A 243 -25.05 -23.67 -8.87
N THR A 244 -25.03 -23.28 -7.60
CA THR A 244 -26.09 -23.60 -6.66
C THR A 244 -27.11 -22.47 -6.47
N GLY A 245 -26.73 -21.22 -6.78
CA GLY A 245 -27.50 -20.03 -6.48
C GLY A 245 -27.54 -19.68 -4.98
N GLU A 246 -26.75 -20.38 -4.17
CA GLU A 246 -26.65 -20.09 -2.73
C GLU A 246 -25.81 -18.82 -2.51
N SER A 247 -26.31 -17.95 -1.64
CA SER A 247 -25.60 -16.73 -1.26
C SER A 247 -24.93 -16.91 0.10
N GLU A 248 -23.65 -16.58 0.17
CA GLU A 248 -22.90 -16.52 1.42
C GLU A 248 -22.65 -15.06 1.79
N GLY A 249 -22.94 -14.70 3.04
CA GLY A 249 -22.73 -13.37 3.59
C GLY A 249 -21.49 -13.33 4.46
N PHE A 250 -20.66 -12.32 4.23
CA PHE A 250 -19.44 -12.05 4.99
C PHE A 250 -19.59 -10.74 5.75
N VAL A 251 -19.18 -10.73 7.01
CA VAL A 251 -18.91 -9.50 7.77
C VAL A 251 -17.40 -9.42 7.97
N ILE A 252 -16.80 -8.43 7.35
CA ILE A 252 -15.35 -8.33 7.23
C ILE A 252 -14.90 -7.00 7.82
N PRO A 253 -13.81 -6.96 8.59
CA PRO A 253 -13.23 -5.69 9.00
C PRO A 253 -12.79 -4.88 7.77
N VAL A 254 -13.02 -3.57 7.81
CA VAL A 254 -12.46 -2.62 6.84
C VAL A 254 -11.11 -2.17 7.39
N GLU A 255 -10.08 -2.40 6.59
CA GLU A 255 -8.70 -1.98 6.88
C GLU A 255 -8.42 -0.58 6.37
#